data_c80cc63f8d73d57d2584a8cef700b5b0
#
_entry.id   c80cc63f8d73d57d2584a8cef700b5b0
#
_cell.length_a   1.000
_cell.length_b   1.000
_cell.length_c   1.000
_cell.angle_alpha   90.00
_cell.angle_beta   90.00
_cell.angle_gamma   90.00
#
_symmetry.space_group_name_H-M   'P 1'
#
loop_
_entity.id
_entity.type
_entity.pdbx_description
1 polymer ?
#
loop_
_entity_poly.entity_id
_entity_poly.type
_entity_poly.pdbx_seq_one_letter_code
_entity_poly.pdbx_strand_id
1 'polypeptide(L)'
;MFPFEDENLPLFTVGQVADMLRVQQAFLRRLDEFGVVRPSRSPGGQRRYSRTEVTIVRYVAELADGGMTLAAIRRVLELEEQVKALEAERDELLAALAERDERLAALARRVRFDQGS
;
A
#
# COMPACT_ATOMS: atom_id res chain seq x y z
N MET A 1 7.55 14.31 14.77
CA MET A 1 7.89 13.62 13.52
C MET A 1 8.42 14.62 12.50
N PHE A 2 9.55 14.33 11.91
CA PHE A 2 10.12 15.20 10.88
C PHE A 2 9.42 14.95 9.55
N PRO A 3 9.12 16.03 8.77
CA PRO A 3 8.39 15.88 7.51
C PRO A 3 9.03 14.92 6.51
N PHE A 4 10.36 14.82 6.46
CA PHE A 4 11.05 13.92 5.53
C PHE A 4 10.90 12.43 5.88
N GLU A 5 10.40 12.11 7.09
CA GLU A 5 10.12 10.74 7.50
C GLU A 5 8.73 10.27 7.05
N ASP A 6 7.86 11.20 6.65
CA ASP A 6 6.54 10.86 6.14
C ASP A 6 6.66 10.40 4.69
N GLU A 7 6.40 9.11 4.47
CA GLU A 7 6.48 8.47 3.16
C GLU A 7 5.42 8.98 2.17
N ASN A 8 4.40 9.64 2.66
CA ASN A 8 3.28 10.13 1.83
C ASN A 8 3.37 11.61 1.51
N LEU A 9 4.42 12.32 1.96
CA LEU A 9 4.61 13.71 1.57
C LEU A 9 5.00 13.83 0.11
N PRO A 10 4.34 14.73 -0.66
CA PRO A 10 4.62 14.92 -2.09
C PRO A 10 5.88 15.77 -2.30
N LEU A 11 7.05 15.16 -2.13
CA LEU A 11 8.34 15.84 -2.10
C LEU A 11 9.04 15.96 -3.45
N PHE A 12 8.78 15.03 -4.38
CA PHE A 12 9.59 14.88 -5.58
C PHE A 12 8.86 15.37 -6.81
N THR A 13 9.58 16.12 -7.65
CA THR A 13 9.06 16.57 -8.97
C THR A 13 9.12 15.41 -9.97
N VAL A 14 8.38 15.54 -11.07
CA VAL A 14 8.43 14.55 -12.15
C VAL A 14 9.85 14.40 -12.70
N GLY A 15 10.61 15.50 -12.85
CA GLY A 15 11.98 15.45 -13.31
C GLY A 15 12.90 14.69 -12.34
N GLN A 16 12.74 14.93 -11.05
CA GLN A 16 13.52 14.22 -10.03
C GLN A 16 13.24 12.72 -10.05
N VAL A 17 11.98 12.33 -10.15
CA VAL A 17 11.61 10.91 -10.20
C VAL A 17 12.14 10.25 -11.47
N ALA A 18 12.01 10.92 -12.60
CA ALA A 18 12.55 10.43 -13.88
C ALA A 18 14.06 10.16 -13.78
N ASP A 19 14.80 11.10 -13.20
CA ASP A 19 16.25 10.96 -13.02
C ASP A 19 16.59 9.84 -12.01
N MET A 20 15.90 9.78 -10.89
CA MET A 20 16.13 8.77 -9.86
C MET A 20 15.93 7.36 -10.37
N LEU A 21 14.89 7.16 -11.17
CA LEU A 21 14.50 5.82 -11.64
C LEU A 21 14.99 5.53 -13.06
N ARG A 22 15.64 6.48 -13.71
CA ARG A 22 16.12 6.36 -15.10
C ARG A 22 15.00 6.00 -16.06
N VAL A 23 13.88 6.69 -15.93
CA VAL A 23 12.74 6.59 -16.83
C VAL A 23 12.48 7.94 -17.49
N GLN A 24 11.74 7.91 -18.59
CA GLN A 24 11.36 9.14 -19.26
C GLN A 24 10.19 9.82 -18.55
N GLN A 25 10.17 11.14 -18.55
CA GLN A 25 9.04 11.88 -18.00
C GLN A 25 7.73 11.53 -18.70
N ALA A 26 7.79 11.25 -20.00
CA ALA A 26 6.62 10.82 -20.77
C ALA A 26 6.02 9.52 -20.21
N PHE A 27 6.85 8.60 -19.73
CA PHE A 27 6.39 7.38 -19.09
C PHE A 27 5.59 7.70 -17.82
N LEU A 28 6.09 8.60 -16.98
CA LEU A 28 5.40 9.02 -15.76
C LEU A 28 4.05 9.67 -16.06
N ARG A 29 3.98 10.50 -17.11
CA ARG A 29 2.72 11.10 -17.54
C ARG A 29 1.73 10.05 -18.01
N ARG A 30 2.18 9.04 -18.73
CA ARG A 30 1.33 7.92 -19.17
C ARG A 30 0.77 7.14 -17.98
N LEU A 31 1.59 6.90 -16.96
CA LEU A 31 1.12 6.22 -15.74
C LEU A 31 -0.01 7.01 -15.07
N ASP A 32 0.13 8.33 -15.02
CA ASP A 32 -0.91 9.21 -14.47
C ASP A 32 -2.18 9.17 -15.31
N GLU A 33 -2.05 9.32 -16.62
CA GLU A 33 -3.18 9.33 -17.56
C GLU A 33 -3.96 8.00 -17.54
N PHE A 34 -3.24 6.88 -17.45
CA PHE A 34 -3.86 5.55 -17.39
C PHE A 34 -4.33 5.17 -15.98
N GLY A 35 -4.14 6.03 -15.00
CA GLY A 35 -4.57 5.76 -13.64
C GLY A 35 -3.77 4.67 -12.94
N VAL A 36 -2.52 4.45 -13.37
CA VAL A 36 -1.62 3.48 -12.74
C VAL A 36 -0.98 4.07 -11.49
N VAL A 37 -0.39 5.27 -11.63
CA VAL A 37 0.16 6.04 -10.52
C VAL A 37 -0.26 7.48 -10.71
N ARG A 38 -1.08 8.00 -9.80
CA ARG A 38 -1.58 9.37 -9.85
C ARG A 38 -0.97 10.19 -8.72
N PRO A 39 0.06 11.00 -9.02
CA PRO A 39 0.69 11.83 -8.00
C PRO A 39 -0.21 13.00 -7.61
N SER A 40 0.10 13.60 -6.47
CA SER A 40 -0.51 14.86 -6.06
C SER A 40 -0.09 15.98 -7.02
N ARG A 41 -0.79 17.10 -6.95
CA ARG A 41 -0.45 18.30 -7.72
C ARG A 41 -0.01 19.41 -6.78
N SER A 42 1.01 20.16 -7.18
CA SER A 42 1.38 21.39 -6.48
C SER A 42 0.32 22.46 -6.70
N PRO A 43 0.35 23.58 -5.96
CA PRO A 43 -0.56 24.69 -6.22
C PRO A 43 -0.49 25.21 -7.65
N GLY A 44 0.66 25.08 -8.33
CA GLY A 44 0.84 25.42 -9.73
C GLY A 44 0.41 24.36 -10.72
N GLY A 45 -0.17 23.24 -10.25
CA GLY A 45 -0.66 22.16 -11.11
C GLY A 45 0.39 21.16 -11.54
N GLN A 46 1.59 21.22 -10.99
CA GLN A 46 2.67 20.29 -11.33
C GLN A 46 2.59 19.02 -10.49
N ARG A 47 3.00 17.90 -11.10
CA ARG A 47 3.01 16.60 -10.41
C ARG A 47 4.03 16.58 -9.29
N ARG A 48 3.64 16.01 -8.15
CA ARG A 48 4.51 15.83 -6.98
C ARG A 48 4.33 14.40 -6.46
N TYR A 49 5.44 13.70 -6.32
CA TYR A 49 5.46 12.29 -5.92
C TYR A 49 5.94 12.14 -4.50
N SER A 50 5.28 11.29 -3.73
CA SER A 50 5.74 10.85 -2.42
C SER A 50 6.79 9.75 -2.58
N ARG A 51 7.48 9.41 -1.49
CA ARG A 51 8.41 8.27 -1.49
C ARG A 51 7.68 6.95 -1.75
N THR A 52 6.49 6.79 -1.20
CA THR A 52 5.65 5.63 -1.48
C THR A 52 5.35 5.52 -2.97
N GLU A 53 4.97 6.62 -3.61
CA GLU A 53 4.70 6.64 -5.04
C GLU A 53 5.94 6.37 -5.88
N VAL A 54 7.10 6.88 -5.48
CA VAL A 54 8.37 6.57 -6.16
C VAL A 54 8.65 5.06 -6.13
N THR A 55 8.42 4.42 -5.00
CA THR A 55 8.59 2.97 -4.87
C THR A 55 7.62 2.21 -5.79
N ILE A 56 6.38 2.67 -5.88
CA ILE A 56 5.38 2.07 -6.79
C ILE A 56 5.81 2.26 -8.24
N VAL A 57 6.27 3.44 -8.63
CA VAL A 57 6.74 3.70 -10.00
C VAL A 57 7.90 2.78 -10.35
N ARG A 58 8.84 2.56 -9.43
CA ARG A 58 9.96 1.62 -9.65
C ARG A 58 9.44 0.22 -9.95
N TYR A 59 8.50 -0.27 -9.16
CA TYR A 59 7.87 -1.58 -9.36
C TYR A 59 7.16 -1.65 -10.71
N VAL A 60 6.39 -0.61 -11.05
CA VAL A 60 5.68 -0.53 -12.33
C VAL A 60 6.66 -0.56 -13.51
N ALA A 61 7.78 0.17 -13.41
CA ALA A 61 8.81 0.17 -14.44
C ALA A 61 9.39 -1.24 -14.65
N GLU A 62 9.64 -1.98 -13.56
CA GLU A 62 10.11 -3.36 -13.64
C GLU A 62 9.11 -4.26 -14.36
N LEU A 63 7.83 -4.14 -14.03
CA LEU A 63 6.77 -4.93 -14.69
C LEU A 63 6.66 -4.57 -16.18
N ALA A 64 6.75 -3.29 -16.52
CA ALA A 64 6.72 -2.83 -17.90
C ALA A 64 7.93 -3.35 -18.68
N ASP A 65 9.11 -3.35 -18.08
CA ASP A 65 10.33 -3.89 -18.70
C ASP A 65 10.21 -5.40 -18.93
N GLY A 66 9.44 -6.09 -18.09
CA GLY A 66 9.12 -7.50 -18.25
C GLY A 66 8.08 -7.81 -19.31
N GLY A 67 7.55 -6.80 -19.96
CA GLY A 67 6.59 -6.95 -21.07
C GLY A 67 5.14 -6.77 -20.72
N MET A 68 4.79 -6.42 -19.48
CA MET A 68 3.40 -6.19 -19.10
C MET A 68 2.88 -4.88 -19.68
N THR A 69 1.63 -4.88 -20.15
CA THR A 69 0.95 -3.67 -20.58
C THR A 69 0.55 -2.80 -19.38
N LEU A 70 0.33 -1.51 -19.61
CA LEU A 70 -0.13 -0.63 -18.54
C LEU A 70 -1.50 -1.05 -17.99
N ALA A 71 -2.38 -1.57 -18.84
CA ALA A 71 -3.67 -2.09 -18.40
C ALA A 71 -3.51 -3.29 -17.45
N ALA A 72 -2.60 -4.21 -17.78
CA ALA A 72 -2.31 -5.37 -16.94
C ALA A 72 -1.67 -4.95 -15.61
N ILE A 73 -0.72 -4.02 -15.66
CA ILE A 73 -0.05 -3.49 -14.46
C ILE A 73 -1.07 -2.84 -13.52
N ARG A 74 -1.96 -2.01 -14.07
CA ARG A 74 -3.02 -1.39 -13.29
C ARG A 74 -3.88 -2.43 -12.58
N ARG A 75 -4.24 -3.52 -13.27
CA ARG A 75 -5.03 -4.60 -12.68
C ARG A 75 -4.27 -5.32 -11.57
N VAL A 76 -2.97 -5.56 -11.77
CA VAL A 76 -2.11 -6.17 -10.75
C VAL A 76 -2.08 -5.31 -9.49
N LEU A 77 -1.89 -3.99 -9.63
CA LEU A 77 -1.88 -3.08 -8.48
C LEU A 77 -3.22 -3.07 -7.74
N GLU A 78 -4.33 -3.07 -8.48
CA GLU A 78 -5.67 -3.14 -7.89
C GLU A 78 -5.85 -4.43 -7.06
N LEU A 79 -5.42 -5.55 -7.62
CA LEU A 79 -5.51 -6.86 -6.93
C LEU A 79 -4.60 -6.91 -5.70
N GLU A 80 -3.42 -6.35 -5.77
CA GLU A 80 -2.51 -6.28 -4.62
C GLU A 80 -3.11 -5.45 -3.48
N GLU A 81 -3.79 -4.35 -3.79
CA GLU A 81 -4.50 -3.57 -2.77
C GLU A 81 -5.65 -4.36 -2.15
N GLN A 82 -6.40 -5.11 -2.96
CA GLN A 82 -7.45 -5.99 -2.46
C GLN A 82 -6.89 -7.07 -1.54
N VAL A 83 -5.76 -7.67 -1.91
CA VAL A 83 -5.08 -8.67 -1.08
C VAL A 83 -4.67 -8.06 0.26
N LYS A 84 -4.07 -6.88 0.26
CA LYS A 84 -3.69 -6.19 1.51
C LYS A 84 -4.90 -5.94 2.41
N ALA A 85 -6.00 -5.48 1.83
CA ALA A 85 -7.23 -5.21 2.59
C ALA A 85 -7.78 -6.51 3.20
N LEU A 86 -7.79 -7.59 2.43
CA LEU A 86 -8.26 -8.90 2.90
C LEU A 86 -7.34 -9.48 3.98
N GLU A 87 -6.03 -9.31 3.84
CA GLU A 87 -5.07 -9.74 4.86
C GLU A 87 -5.27 -8.99 6.17
N ALA A 88 -5.50 -7.67 6.11
CA ALA A 88 -5.78 -6.86 7.29
C ALA A 88 -7.07 -7.31 7.97
N GLU A 89 -8.12 -7.54 7.19
CA GLU A 89 -9.40 -8.05 7.71
C GLU A 89 -9.23 -9.43 8.35
N ARG A 90 -8.49 -10.33 7.69
CA ARG A 90 -8.17 -11.64 8.24
C ARG A 90 -7.46 -11.51 9.59
N ASP A 91 -6.47 -10.64 9.69
CA ASP A 91 -5.69 -10.47 10.92
C ASP A 91 -6.54 -9.93 12.04
N GLU A 92 -7.46 -9.00 11.76
CA GLU A 92 -8.42 -8.49 12.73
C GLU A 92 -9.35 -9.59 13.22
N LEU A 93 -9.86 -10.42 12.31
CA LEU A 93 -10.76 -11.53 12.66
C LEU A 93 -10.04 -12.60 13.48
N LEU A 94 -8.79 -12.91 13.13
CA LEU A 94 -7.98 -13.86 13.89
C LEU A 94 -7.69 -13.34 15.30
N ALA A 95 -7.39 -12.06 15.45
CA ALA A 95 -7.17 -11.43 16.75
C ALA A 95 -8.44 -11.48 17.61
N ALA A 96 -9.60 -11.16 17.00
CA ALA A 96 -10.88 -11.21 17.70
C ALA A 96 -11.22 -12.65 18.15
N LEU A 97 -10.92 -13.63 17.29
CA LEU A 97 -11.15 -15.03 17.59
C LEU A 97 -10.26 -15.51 18.75
N ALA A 98 -8.99 -15.13 18.73
CA ALA A 98 -8.05 -15.46 19.81
C ALA A 98 -8.49 -14.87 21.15
N GLU A 99 -8.98 -13.64 21.14
CA GLU A 99 -9.51 -12.97 22.32
C GLU A 99 -10.76 -13.68 22.86
N ARG A 100 -11.65 -14.09 21.97
CA ARG A 100 -12.83 -14.87 22.34
C ARG A 100 -12.44 -16.21 22.98
N ASP A 101 -11.47 -16.90 22.40
CA ASP A 101 -10.99 -18.19 22.92
C ASP A 101 -10.38 -18.03 24.31
N GLU A 102 -9.64 -16.96 24.55
CA GLU A 102 -9.10 -16.64 25.87
C GLU A 102 -10.19 -16.42 26.89
N ARG A 103 -11.25 -15.67 26.54
CA ARG A 103 -12.38 -15.43 27.44
C ARG A 103 -13.13 -16.71 27.75
N LEU A 104 -13.35 -17.59 26.78
CA LEU A 104 -13.96 -18.86 26.97
C LEU A 104 -13.14 -19.77 27.88
N ALA A 105 -11.83 -19.80 27.68
CA ALA A 105 -10.92 -20.58 28.52
C ALA A 105 -10.92 -20.07 29.97
N ALA A 106 -10.91 -18.76 30.17
CA ALA A 106 -10.98 -18.15 31.49
C ALA A 106 -12.31 -18.49 32.19
N LEU A 107 -13.40 -18.45 31.43
CA LEU A 107 -14.72 -18.79 31.96
C LEU A 107 -14.79 -20.27 32.36
N ALA A 108 -14.25 -21.15 31.52
CA ALA A 108 -14.19 -22.58 31.83
C ALA A 108 -13.38 -22.88 33.10
N ARG A 109 -12.26 -22.16 33.30
CA ARG A 109 -11.47 -22.29 34.53
C ARG A 109 -12.26 -21.85 35.78
N ARG A 110 -13.02 -20.76 35.68
CA ARG A 110 -13.89 -20.29 36.80
C ARG A 110 -14.93 -21.31 37.17
N VAL A 111 -15.60 -21.87 36.17
CA VAL A 111 -16.65 -22.91 36.41
C VAL A 111 -16.04 -24.12 37.09
N ARG A 112 -14.88 -24.60 36.64
CA ARG A 112 -14.21 -25.75 37.27
C ARG A 112 -13.81 -25.45 38.73
N PHE A 113 -13.31 -24.25 38.98
CA PHE A 113 -12.94 -23.83 40.31
C PHE A 113 -14.15 -23.80 41.24
N ASP A 114 -15.26 -23.21 40.79
CA ASP A 114 -16.50 -23.14 41.59
C ASP A 114 -17.11 -24.52 41.90
N GLN A 115 -16.98 -25.45 40.94
CA GLN A 115 -17.47 -26.81 41.13
C GLN A 115 -16.55 -27.67 42.01
N GLY A 116 -15.28 -27.34 42.06
CA GLY A 116 -14.29 -28.06 42.85
C GLY A 116 -14.26 -27.69 44.33
N SER A 117 -14.94 -26.62 44.69
CA SER A 117 -15.03 -26.18 46.11
C SER A 117 -16.35 -26.62 46.80
#